data_0c7e078f9edd633fe16d39864f349594
#
_entry.id   0c7e078f9edd633fe16d39864f349594
#
_cell.length_a   1.000
_cell.length_b   1.000
_cell.length_c   1.000
_cell.angle_alpha   90.00
_cell.angle_beta   90.00
_cell.angle_gamma   90.00
#
_symmetry.space_group_name_H-M   'P 1'
#
loop_
_entity.id
_entity.type
_entity.pdbx_description
1 polymer ?
#
loop_
_entity_poly.entity_id
_entity_poly.type
_entity_poly.pdbx_seq_one_letter_code
_entity_poly.pdbx_strand_id
1 'polypeptide(L)'
;ANLWTEYIADFGHVQHMLLPRLAAIAEAGSNHPIARSIVQTYGKETETGYALTAVAGAGVVASNGKETICCGNEKLMRQYGISFVKEEGLGTVVYVARDGVFVGSVLIADEVKEEAKEVVSELGAMGCKTYMLTGDNEQIAANVAAEIGLSGYKASLLPQNKVAEVERMLGEKREKDVLCFVGDGINDAPVLMRSDIGIAMGGVGSDAAIEASDIVLMKDDLKGLSLAKRIAAKTMAVVMQNIVFSLAVKAVILVLSAFGITNMWFAVFGDVGVAVLAILNAMRVNAKYKG
;
A
#
# COMPACT_ATOMS: atom_id res chain seq x y z
N ALA A 1 3.07 3.82 9.42
CA ALA A 1 4.52 3.87 9.59
C ALA A 1 4.86 3.49 11.02
N ASN A 2 5.21 2.26 11.21
CA ASN A 2 5.77 1.78 12.47
C ASN A 2 6.94 0.93 12.06
N LEU A 3 8.16 1.41 12.27
CA LEU A 3 9.18 0.49 12.77
C LEU A 3 10.53 1.13 13.02
N TRP A 4 11.06 0.68 14.12
CA TRP A 4 12.41 0.86 14.54
C TRP A 4 13.24 -0.33 14.08
N THR A 5 14.33 -0.10 13.38
CA THR A 5 15.45 -1.01 13.37
C THR A 5 16.53 -0.36 14.22
N GLU A 6 16.68 -0.86 15.42
CA GLU A 6 17.70 -0.41 16.36
C GLU A 6 19.00 -1.08 15.97
N TYR A 7 19.94 -0.34 15.40
CA TYR A 7 21.32 -0.80 15.30
C TYR A 7 22.10 -0.18 16.45
N ILE A 8 22.32 -0.97 17.49
CA ILE A 8 23.19 -0.62 18.60
C ILE A 8 24.56 -1.14 18.24
N ALA A 9 25.52 -0.23 18.02
CA ALA A 9 26.93 -0.60 18.09
C ALA A 9 27.19 -1.21 19.48
N ASP A 10 27.79 -2.37 19.49
CA ASP A 10 28.03 -3.30 20.59
C ASP A 10 28.64 -2.65 21.85
N PHE A 11 27.79 -2.05 22.70
CA PHE A 11 28.10 -1.56 24.02
C PHE A 11 27.00 -1.96 25.01
N GLY A 12 27.08 -3.15 25.56
CA GLY A 12 26.42 -3.65 26.76
C GLY A 12 24.95 -3.29 27.04
N HIS A 13 24.21 -4.20 27.65
CA HIS A 13 22.76 -4.19 27.97
C HIS A 13 22.17 -2.91 28.59
N VAL A 14 22.96 -1.96 29.06
CA VAL A 14 22.50 -0.71 29.69
C VAL A 14 22.12 0.36 28.66
N GLN A 15 22.64 0.29 27.43
CA GLN A 15 22.40 1.29 26.39
C GLN A 15 21.10 1.08 25.61
N HIS A 16 20.54 -0.12 25.59
CA HIS A 16 19.26 -0.41 24.93
C HIS A 16 18.08 0.45 25.41
N MET A 17 18.11 0.94 26.63
CA MET A 17 17.06 1.82 27.16
C MET A 17 17.42 3.32 27.10
N LEU A 18 18.70 3.65 26.93
CA LEU A 18 19.18 5.03 26.98
C LEU A 18 18.91 5.76 25.66
N LEU A 19 19.21 5.14 24.52
CA LEU A 19 19.06 5.76 23.20
C LEU A 19 17.60 6.14 22.87
N PRO A 20 16.60 5.24 23.01
CA PRO A 20 15.20 5.59 22.80
C PRO A 20 14.69 6.68 23.72
N ARG A 21 15.13 6.66 24.99
CA ARG A 21 14.79 7.69 25.99
C ARG A 21 15.31 9.07 25.57
N LEU A 22 16.59 9.18 25.23
CA LEU A 22 17.20 10.46 24.83
C LEU A 22 16.56 11.00 23.54
N ALA A 23 16.33 10.14 22.54
CA ALA A 23 15.65 10.50 21.31
C ALA A 23 14.22 11.00 21.58
N ALA A 24 13.45 10.31 22.42
CA ALA A 24 12.09 10.70 22.78
C ALA A 24 12.04 12.04 23.55
N ILE A 25 12.99 12.30 24.44
CA ILE A 25 13.10 13.60 25.16
C ILE A 25 13.34 14.75 24.16
N ALA A 26 14.27 14.57 23.22
CA ALA A 26 14.60 15.60 22.25
C ALA A 26 13.45 15.87 21.29
N GLU A 27 12.70 14.85 20.91
CA GLU A 27 11.61 14.94 19.91
C GLU A 27 10.22 15.18 20.53
N ALA A 28 10.09 15.24 21.87
CA ALA A 28 8.80 15.37 22.56
C ALA A 28 7.99 16.63 22.18
N GLY A 29 8.65 17.69 21.74
CA GLY A 29 7.99 18.93 21.32
C GLY A 29 7.82 19.10 19.81
N SER A 30 8.23 18.14 19.00
CA SER A 30 8.21 18.22 17.56
C SER A 30 6.92 17.63 16.97
N ASN A 31 6.31 18.37 16.03
CA ASN A 31 5.15 17.88 15.26
C ASN A 31 5.53 17.06 14.02
N HIS A 32 6.82 16.85 13.79
CA HIS A 32 7.29 16.10 12.62
C HIS A 32 6.86 14.61 12.70
N PRO A 33 6.46 13.97 11.59
CA PRO A 33 6.07 12.56 11.61
C PRO A 33 7.11 11.62 12.23
N ILE A 34 8.40 11.84 11.93
CA ILE A 34 9.54 11.13 12.49
C ILE A 34 9.58 11.27 14.02
N ALA A 35 9.44 12.48 14.54
CA ALA A 35 9.44 12.75 15.98
C ALA A 35 8.29 12.02 16.69
N ARG A 36 7.09 12.08 16.11
CA ARG A 36 5.93 11.35 16.64
C ARG A 36 6.17 9.83 16.67
N SER A 37 6.76 9.29 15.63
CA SER A 37 7.12 7.87 15.59
C SER A 37 8.10 7.51 16.71
N ILE A 38 9.14 8.33 16.92
CA ILE A 38 10.12 8.16 18.01
C ILE A 38 9.44 8.15 19.38
N VAL A 39 8.64 9.16 19.69
CA VAL A 39 7.97 9.29 20.98
C VAL A 39 6.95 8.16 21.19
N GLN A 40 6.20 7.80 20.17
CA GLN A 40 5.18 6.76 20.23
C GLN A 40 5.78 5.37 20.46
N THR A 41 6.93 5.08 19.86
CA THR A 41 7.60 3.79 20.06
C THR A 41 8.32 3.70 21.41
N TYR A 42 8.81 4.82 21.94
CA TYR A 42 9.31 4.84 23.32
C TYR A 42 8.23 4.42 24.32
N GLY A 43 6.96 4.76 24.06
CA GLY A 43 5.79 4.22 24.77
C GLY A 43 5.71 4.56 26.27
N LYS A 44 6.58 5.45 26.76
CA LYS A 44 6.60 5.93 28.14
C LYS A 44 6.46 7.45 28.16
N GLU A 45 6.07 8.00 29.30
CA GLU A 45 6.08 9.46 29.48
C GLU A 45 7.50 10.01 29.32
N THR A 46 7.62 11.02 28.46
CA THR A 46 8.90 11.72 28.27
C THR A 46 9.18 12.65 29.44
N GLU A 47 10.44 12.69 29.87
CA GLU A 47 10.85 13.58 30.96
C GLU A 47 10.64 15.04 30.56
N THR A 48 10.07 15.81 31.49
CA THR A 48 9.84 17.25 31.35
C THR A 48 10.99 18.05 31.89
N GLY A 49 11.09 19.34 31.50
CA GLY A 49 12.10 20.24 32.02
C GLY A 49 13.29 20.48 31.11
N TYR A 50 13.23 20.00 29.88
CA TYR A 50 14.22 20.32 28.83
C TYR A 50 13.75 21.52 28.01
N ALA A 51 14.64 22.48 27.79
CA ALA A 51 14.47 23.51 26.77
C ALA A 51 14.83 22.93 25.42
N LEU A 52 13.87 22.94 24.49
CA LEU A 52 14.03 22.38 23.14
C LEU A 52 14.39 23.51 22.18
N THR A 53 15.48 23.37 21.45
CA THR A 53 15.92 24.30 20.41
C THR A 53 15.96 23.57 19.06
N ALA A 54 15.07 23.93 18.15
CA ALA A 54 15.08 23.39 16.79
C ALA A 54 16.21 24.02 15.97
N VAL A 55 17.03 23.19 15.35
CA VAL A 55 18.07 23.60 14.39
C VAL A 55 17.56 23.31 12.98
N ALA A 56 17.25 24.37 12.23
CA ALA A 56 16.61 24.27 10.93
C ALA A 56 17.36 23.33 9.96
N GLY A 57 16.67 22.32 9.46
CA GLY A 57 17.21 21.32 8.53
C GLY A 57 18.30 20.42 9.10
N ALA A 58 18.44 20.36 10.45
CA ALA A 58 19.46 19.54 11.11
C ALA A 58 18.92 18.65 12.23
N GLY A 59 17.97 19.14 13.06
CA GLY A 59 17.41 18.38 14.16
C GLY A 59 17.05 19.24 15.37
N VAL A 60 17.09 18.67 16.56
CA VAL A 60 16.72 19.32 17.82
C VAL A 60 17.84 19.15 18.86
N VAL A 61 18.04 20.18 19.66
CA VAL A 61 18.89 20.16 20.83
C VAL A 61 18.02 20.37 22.06
N ALA A 62 18.06 19.42 22.97
CA ALA A 62 17.36 19.49 24.27
C ALA A 62 18.35 19.70 25.40
N SER A 63 18.12 20.69 26.29
CA SER A 63 19.00 20.96 27.43
C SER A 63 18.19 21.28 28.68
N ASN A 64 18.61 20.73 29.81
CA ASN A 64 18.05 21.03 31.14
C ASN A 64 19.04 21.72 32.09
N GLY A 65 20.17 22.22 31.57
CA GLY A 65 21.24 22.84 32.34
C GLY A 65 22.20 21.86 33.03
N LYS A 66 21.87 20.55 33.04
CA LYS A 66 22.75 19.50 33.58
C LYS A 66 23.29 18.59 32.47
N GLU A 67 22.50 18.35 31.47
CA GLU A 67 22.87 17.56 30.29
C GLU A 67 22.30 18.22 29.03
N THR A 68 22.93 17.94 27.90
CA THR A 68 22.54 18.41 26.59
C THR A 68 22.42 17.22 25.62
N ILE A 69 21.27 17.07 25.01
CA ILE A 69 20.97 16.00 24.05
C ILE A 69 20.87 16.62 22.65
N CYS A 70 21.65 16.12 21.72
CA CYS A 70 21.56 16.46 20.31
C CYS A 70 20.90 15.29 19.58
N CYS A 71 19.78 15.55 18.87
CA CYS A 71 19.02 14.56 18.13
C CYS A 71 18.77 15.10 16.71
N GLY A 72 19.29 14.43 15.67
CA GLY A 72 19.16 14.92 14.28
C GLY A 72 20.06 14.21 13.27
N ASN A 73 20.23 14.84 12.12
CA ASN A 73 21.01 14.28 11.01
C ASN A 73 22.54 14.53 11.16
N GLU A 74 23.32 14.04 10.18
CA GLU A 74 24.78 14.23 10.14
C GLU A 74 25.19 15.71 10.26
N LYS A 75 24.39 16.62 9.70
CA LYS A 75 24.70 18.05 9.74
C LYS A 75 24.70 18.59 11.17
N LEU A 76 23.75 18.12 12.00
CA LEU A 76 23.69 18.49 13.42
C LEU A 76 24.94 18.00 14.16
N MET A 77 25.31 16.74 13.97
CA MET A 77 26.49 16.15 14.61
C MET A 77 27.77 16.92 14.26
N ARG A 78 27.96 17.25 12.99
CA ARG A 78 29.09 18.04 12.52
C ARG A 78 29.10 19.47 13.07
N GLN A 79 27.94 20.11 13.15
CA GLN A 79 27.80 21.48 13.68
C GLN A 79 28.19 21.58 15.14
N TYR A 80 27.94 20.52 15.91
CA TYR A 80 28.31 20.45 17.34
C TYR A 80 29.65 19.74 17.57
N GLY A 81 30.40 19.43 16.52
CA GLY A 81 31.74 18.82 16.65
C GLY A 81 31.72 17.39 17.20
N ILE A 82 30.60 16.70 17.07
CA ILE A 82 30.41 15.34 17.58
C ILE A 82 30.93 14.34 16.56
N SER A 83 31.84 13.49 16.97
CA SER A 83 32.29 12.35 16.16
C SER A 83 31.25 11.25 16.23
N PHE A 84 30.79 10.75 15.08
CA PHE A 84 29.76 9.71 14.98
C PHE A 84 30.16 8.67 13.96
N VAL A 85 29.58 7.48 14.07
CA VAL A 85 29.67 6.42 13.06
C VAL A 85 28.55 6.65 12.07
N LYS A 86 28.91 6.74 10.78
CA LYS A 86 27.92 6.89 9.73
C LYS A 86 27.17 5.56 9.53
N GLU A 87 25.87 5.61 9.65
CA GLU A 87 24.99 4.47 9.40
C GLU A 87 24.64 4.41 7.92
N GLU A 88 24.83 3.25 7.31
CA GLU A 88 24.43 2.94 5.95
C GLU A 88 23.14 2.09 6.00
N GLY A 89 22.00 2.75 6.13
CA GLY A 89 20.67 2.11 6.18
C GLY A 89 19.69 2.69 5.16
N LEU A 90 18.74 1.88 4.74
CA LEU A 90 17.62 2.32 3.89
C LEU A 90 16.55 2.97 4.77
N GLY A 91 16.64 4.28 4.91
CA GLY A 91 15.69 5.06 5.72
C GLY A 91 16.26 6.38 6.16
N THR A 92 15.54 7.05 7.07
CA THR A 92 16.01 8.27 7.70
C THR A 92 16.78 7.92 8.97
N VAL A 93 18.07 8.23 8.98
CA VAL A 93 18.92 8.03 10.15
C VAL A 93 18.88 9.27 11.04
N VAL A 94 18.53 9.07 12.29
CA VAL A 94 18.57 10.10 13.36
C VAL A 94 19.69 9.74 14.32
N TYR A 95 20.72 10.57 14.38
CA TYR A 95 21.84 10.42 15.30
C TYR A 95 21.52 11.07 16.64
N VAL A 96 21.91 10.42 17.71
CA VAL A 96 21.69 10.90 19.09
C VAL A 96 23.02 11.01 19.81
N ALA A 97 23.24 12.15 20.42
CA ALA A 97 24.41 12.40 21.23
C ALA A 97 24.02 13.05 22.57
N ARG A 98 24.77 12.81 23.59
CA ARG A 98 24.62 13.36 24.95
C ARG A 98 25.92 14.01 25.41
N ASP A 99 25.85 15.24 25.83
CA ASP A 99 27.01 16.02 26.36
C ASP A 99 28.23 15.98 25.41
N GLY A 100 27.96 16.09 24.10
CA GLY A 100 29.01 16.05 23.07
C GLY A 100 29.53 14.67 22.72
N VAL A 101 29.02 13.60 23.34
CA VAL A 101 29.40 12.21 23.05
C VAL A 101 28.30 11.50 22.26
N PHE A 102 28.66 10.88 21.16
CA PHE A 102 27.74 10.08 20.36
C PHE A 102 27.26 8.85 21.14
N VAL A 103 25.94 8.67 21.22
CA VAL A 103 25.30 7.56 21.94
C VAL A 103 24.86 6.46 20.98
N GLY A 104 24.37 6.83 19.79
CA GLY A 104 23.90 5.88 18.80
C GLY A 104 23.06 6.54 17.72
N SER A 105 22.53 5.74 16.80
CA SER A 105 21.64 6.16 15.74
C SER A 105 20.32 5.40 15.78
N VAL A 106 19.25 6.05 15.33
CA VAL A 106 17.92 5.46 15.14
C VAL A 106 17.64 5.49 13.65
N LEU A 107 17.50 4.32 13.05
CA LEU A 107 17.08 4.18 11.66
C LEU A 107 15.56 4.11 11.61
N ILE A 108 14.96 5.05 10.92
CA ILE A 108 13.52 5.08 10.68
C ILE A 108 13.30 4.68 9.22
N ALA A 109 12.80 3.49 9.04
CA ALA A 109 12.44 2.96 7.73
C ALA A 109 10.94 2.68 7.68
N ASP A 110 10.35 2.84 6.51
CA ASP A 110 9.01 2.36 6.27
C ASP A 110 9.06 0.83 6.13
N GLU A 111 8.28 0.13 6.95
CA GLU A 111 8.18 -1.31 6.84
C GLU A 111 7.11 -1.69 5.82
N VAL A 112 7.46 -2.64 4.99
CA VAL A 112 6.51 -3.23 4.06
C VAL A 112 5.51 -4.07 4.87
N LYS A 113 4.22 -3.78 4.72
CA LYS A 113 3.16 -4.58 5.37
C LYS A 113 3.26 -6.04 4.90
N GLU A 114 3.26 -7.01 5.81
CA GLU A 114 3.27 -8.45 5.48
C GLU A 114 2.14 -8.81 4.51
N GLU A 115 0.98 -8.17 4.67
CA GLU A 115 -0.18 -8.32 3.79
C GLU A 115 0.14 -7.99 2.32
N ALA A 116 1.07 -7.05 2.05
CA ALA A 116 1.45 -6.70 0.69
C ALA A 116 2.10 -7.87 -0.04
N LYS A 117 2.98 -8.61 0.65
CA LYS A 117 3.65 -9.80 0.11
C LYS A 117 2.66 -10.92 -0.21
N GLU A 118 1.70 -11.16 0.70
CA GLU A 118 0.63 -12.15 0.48
C GLU A 118 -0.21 -11.79 -0.74
N VAL A 119 -0.67 -10.54 -0.82
CA VAL A 119 -1.52 -10.06 -1.92
C VAL A 119 -0.81 -10.10 -3.26
N VAL A 120 0.47 -9.67 -3.33
CA VAL A 120 1.27 -9.75 -4.55
C VAL A 120 1.43 -11.21 -5.01
N SER A 121 1.70 -12.13 -4.08
CA SER A 121 1.78 -13.57 -4.36
C SER A 121 0.45 -14.13 -4.88
N GLU A 122 -0.69 -13.78 -4.23
CA GLU A 122 -2.03 -14.20 -4.68
C GLU A 122 -2.37 -13.67 -6.08
N LEU A 123 -2.07 -12.39 -6.34
CA LEU A 123 -2.29 -11.78 -7.66
C LEU A 123 -1.41 -12.45 -8.73
N GLY A 124 -0.16 -12.76 -8.40
CA GLY A 124 0.74 -13.51 -9.27
C GLY A 124 0.20 -14.89 -9.62
N ALA A 125 -0.33 -15.64 -8.63
CA ALA A 125 -0.99 -16.93 -8.81
C ALA A 125 -2.25 -16.84 -9.71
N MET A 126 -2.92 -15.68 -9.71
CA MET A 126 -4.06 -15.38 -10.60
C MET A 126 -3.63 -14.83 -11.98
N GLY A 127 -2.33 -14.87 -12.32
CA GLY A 127 -1.79 -14.44 -13.59
C GLY A 127 -1.63 -12.94 -13.78
N CYS A 128 -1.66 -12.14 -12.69
CA CYS A 128 -1.37 -10.72 -12.74
C CYS A 128 0.14 -10.47 -12.66
N LYS A 129 0.62 -9.47 -13.40
CA LYS A 129 1.93 -8.86 -13.17
C LYS A 129 1.75 -7.63 -12.32
N THR A 130 2.57 -7.48 -11.29
CA THR A 130 2.49 -6.38 -10.34
C THR A 130 3.68 -5.46 -10.49
N TYR A 131 3.43 -4.15 -10.56
CA TYR A 131 4.45 -3.13 -10.72
C TYR A 131 4.28 -2.05 -9.67
N MET A 132 5.39 -1.45 -9.24
CA MET A 132 5.39 -0.31 -8.33
C MET A 132 5.87 0.95 -9.06
N LEU A 133 5.11 2.05 -8.91
CA LEU A 133 5.48 3.39 -9.37
C LEU A 133 5.67 4.28 -8.14
N THR A 134 6.90 4.64 -7.83
CA THR A 134 7.21 5.39 -6.61
C THR A 134 8.07 6.63 -6.86
N GLY A 135 7.92 7.65 -5.99
CA GLY A 135 8.82 8.79 -5.92
C GLY A 135 10.12 8.50 -5.17
N ASP A 136 10.22 7.37 -4.48
CA ASP A 136 11.40 6.96 -3.73
C ASP A 136 12.60 6.74 -4.65
N ASN A 137 13.80 6.75 -4.05
CA ASN A 137 15.03 6.48 -4.81
C ASN A 137 15.11 5.03 -5.28
N GLU A 138 15.98 4.79 -6.25
CA GLU A 138 16.17 3.50 -6.92
C GLU A 138 16.48 2.36 -5.92
N GLN A 139 17.31 2.63 -4.90
CA GLN A 139 17.75 1.62 -3.96
C GLN A 139 16.62 1.15 -3.03
N ILE A 140 15.79 2.08 -2.54
CA ILE A 140 14.61 1.77 -1.72
C ILE A 140 13.61 0.99 -2.56
N ALA A 141 13.31 1.48 -3.78
CA ALA A 141 12.36 0.84 -4.67
C ALA A 141 12.77 -0.59 -5.05
N ALA A 142 14.06 -0.81 -5.34
CA ALA A 142 14.59 -2.13 -5.66
C ALA A 142 14.42 -3.12 -4.50
N ASN A 143 14.72 -2.69 -3.28
CA ASN A 143 14.61 -3.54 -2.10
C ASN A 143 13.15 -3.91 -1.80
N VAL A 144 12.26 -2.93 -1.80
CA VAL A 144 10.81 -3.17 -1.62
C VAL A 144 10.29 -4.12 -2.69
N ALA A 145 10.64 -3.89 -3.96
CA ALA A 145 10.19 -4.74 -5.06
C ALA A 145 10.68 -6.19 -4.92
N ALA A 146 11.92 -6.37 -4.49
CA ALA A 146 12.49 -7.70 -4.25
C ALA A 146 11.84 -8.39 -3.03
N GLU A 147 11.61 -7.65 -1.94
CA GLU A 147 11.02 -8.17 -0.71
C GLU A 147 9.61 -8.69 -0.92
N ILE A 148 8.74 -7.94 -1.62
CA ILE A 148 7.34 -8.33 -1.86
C ILE A 148 7.15 -9.14 -3.15
N GLY A 149 8.19 -9.33 -3.95
CA GLY A 149 8.15 -10.16 -5.15
C GLY A 149 7.41 -9.51 -6.32
N LEU A 150 7.59 -8.19 -6.54
CA LEU A 150 7.00 -7.50 -7.69
C LEU A 150 7.60 -7.94 -9.02
N SER A 151 6.81 -7.86 -10.09
CA SER A 151 7.26 -8.12 -11.46
C SER A 151 8.19 -7.03 -12.01
N GLY A 152 8.12 -5.82 -11.42
CA GLY A 152 8.98 -4.71 -11.75
C GLY A 152 8.62 -3.43 -10.97
N TYR A 153 9.43 -2.40 -11.15
CA TYR A 153 9.20 -1.11 -10.50
C TYR A 153 9.77 0.04 -11.34
N LYS A 154 9.32 1.25 -11.04
CA LYS A 154 9.90 2.51 -11.50
C LYS A 154 10.04 3.45 -10.31
N ALA A 155 11.26 3.95 -10.11
CA ALA A 155 11.64 4.80 -9.00
C ALA A 155 11.81 6.27 -9.41
N SER A 156 11.96 7.16 -8.43
CA SER A 156 12.24 8.58 -8.61
C SER A 156 11.25 9.31 -9.52
N LEU A 157 9.98 8.88 -9.52
CA LEU A 157 8.94 9.44 -10.36
C LEU A 157 8.31 10.69 -9.71
N LEU A 158 8.27 11.78 -10.46
CA LEU A 158 7.40 12.91 -10.15
C LEU A 158 5.93 12.54 -10.50
N PRO A 159 4.92 13.20 -9.91
CA PRO A 159 3.52 12.88 -10.17
C PRO A 159 3.16 12.83 -11.67
N GLN A 160 3.62 13.81 -12.46
CA GLN A 160 3.42 13.83 -13.90
C GLN A 160 4.08 12.68 -14.64
N ASN A 161 5.20 12.18 -14.13
CA ASN A 161 5.93 11.07 -14.73
C ASN A 161 5.22 9.73 -14.48
N LYS A 162 4.46 9.61 -13.37
CA LYS A 162 3.61 8.43 -13.11
C LYS A 162 2.54 8.28 -14.20
N VAL A 163 1.90 9.40 -14.60
CA VAL A 163 0.90 9.38 -15.69
C VAL A 163 1.54 8.93 -17.00
N ALA A 164 2.69 9.51 -17.38
CA ALA A 164 3.40 9.13 -18.60
C ALA A 164 3.82 7.64 -18.61
N GLU A 165 4.24 7.10 -17.45
CA GLU A 165 4.60 5.70 -17.34
C GLU A 165 3.38 4.78 -17.49
N VAL A 166 2.22 5.14 -16.91
CA VAL A 166 0.97 4.41 -17.11
C VAL A 166 0.52 4.45 -18.57
N GLU A 167 0.63 5.60 -19.24
CA GLU A 167 0.32 5.72 -20.68
C GLU A 167 1.24 4.83 -21.54
N ARG A 168 2.53 4.77 -21.21
CA ARG A 168 3.48 3.88 -21.85
C ARG A 168 3.06 2.40 -21.67
N MET A 169 2.73 2.00 -20.45
CA MET A 169 2.26 0.65 -20.14
C MET A 169 0.96 0.30 -20.86
N LEU A 170 0.03 1.25 -20.98
CA LEU A 170 -1.21 1.10 -21.75
C LEU A 170 -0.93 0.89 -23.24
N GLY A 171 0.08 1.58 -23.80
CA GLY A 171 0.50 1.42 -25.20
C GLY A 171 1.21 0.09 -25.48
N GLU A 172 1.88 -0.47 -24.50
CA GLU A 172 2.66 -1.71 -24.63
C GLU A 172 1.89 -2.98 -24.27
N LYS A 173 0.75 -2.86 -23.55
CA LYS A 173 -0.07 -4.02 -23.17
C LYS A 173 -0.74 -4.66 -24.37
N ARG A 174 -1.02 -5.97 -24.28
CA ARG A 174 -1.82 -6.66 -25.30
C ARG A 174 -3.27 -6.17 -25.23
N GLU A 175 -3.98 -6.25 -26.34
CA GLU A 175 -5.38 -5.79 -26.46
C GLU A 175 -6.33 -6.40 -25.40
N LYS A 176 -6.07 -7.63 -24.96
CA LYS A 176 -6.87 -8.33 -23.95
C LYS A 176 -6.42 -8.09 -22.51
N ASP A 177 -5.28 -7.45 -22.30
CA ASP A 177 -4.77 -7.15 -20.97
C ASP A 177 -5.43 -5.89 -20.42
N VAL A 178 -5.66 -5.87 -19.12
CA VAL A 178 -6.25 -4.75 -18.38
C VAL A 178 -5.23 -4.22 -17.39
N LEU A 179 -4.97 -2.92 -17.44
CA LEU A 179 -4.09 -2.22 -16.53
C LEU A 179 -4.92 -1.62 -15.39
N CYS A 180 -4.74 -2.15 -14.18
CA CYS A 180 -5.33 -1.60 -12.98
C CYS A 180 -4.28 -0.75 -12.24
N PHE A 181 -4.64 0.46 -11.82
CA PHE A 181 -3.81 1.30 -10.97
C PHE A 181 -4.43 1.41 -9.57
N VAL A 182 -3.62 1.25 -8.53
CA VAL A 182 -4.03 1.37 -7.13
C VAL A 182 -3.32 2.55 -6.52
N GLY A 183 -4.07 3.50 -5.98
CA GLY A 183 -3.52 4.70 -5.34
C GLY A 183 -4.35 5.14 -4.14
N ASP A 184 -3.75 5.93 -3.25
CA ASP A 184 -4.36 6.39 -2.00
C ASP A 184 -4.43 7.91 -1.87
N GLY A 185 -3.72 8.65 -2.71
CA GLY A 185 -3.52 10.08 -2.57
C GLY A 185 -4.15 10.95 -3.65
N ILE A 186 -4.26 12.27 -3.33
CA ILE A 186 -4.71 13.31 -4.27
C ILE A 186 -3.82 13.34 -5.52
N ASN A 187 -2.52 13.09 -5.33
CA ASN A 187 -1.54 13.13 -6.42
C ASN A 187 -1.71 11.96 -7.41
N ASP A 188 -2.42 10.92 -7.03
CA ASP A 188 -2.65 9.74 -7.86
C ASP A 188 -3.96 9.81 -8.65
N ALA A 189 -4.85 10.78 -8.36
CA ALA A 189 -6.12 10.96 -9.07
C ALA A 189 -5.98 11.03 -10.61
N PRO A 190 -5.01 11.78 -11.20
CA PRO A 190 -4.81 11.79 -12.64
C PRO A 190 -4.39 10.43 -13.21
N VAL A 191 -3.66 9.62 -12.43
CA VAL A 191 -3.20 8.28 -12.82
C VAL A 191 -4.35 7.29 -12.75
N LEU A 192 -5.19 7.37 -11.69
CA LEU A 192 -6.40 6.56 -11.52
C LEU A 192 -7.33 6.72 -12.72
N MET A 193 -7.64 7.97 -13.10
CA MET A 193 -8.50 8.27 -14.27
C MET A 193 -7.91 7.82 -15.61
N ARG A 194 -6.61 7.67 -15.72
CA ARG A 194 -5.93 7.30 -16.97
C ARG A 194 -5.80 5.80 -17.16
N SER A 195 -5.82 5.02 -16.09
CA SER A 195 -5.75 3.55 -16.14
C SER A 195 -7.04 2.94 -16.74
N ASP A 196 -7.00 1.67 -17.17
CA ASP A 196 -8.22 0.96 -17.57
C ASP A 196 -9.17 0.76 -16.38
N ILE A 197 -8.63 0.57 -15.16
CA ILE A 197 -9.37 0.49 -13.90
C ILE A 197 -8.58 1.22 -12.83
N GLY A 198 -9.15 2.29 -12.30
CA GLY A 198 -8.63 3.02 -11.15
C GLY A 198 -9.19 2.45 -9.84
N ILE A 199 -8.33 2.15 -8.88
CA ILE A 199 -8.72 1.60 -7.58
C ILE A 199 -8.18 2.51 -6.48
N ALA A 200 -9.07 3.15 -5.73
CA ALA A 200 -8.69 4.00 -4.59
C ALA A 200 -8.74 3.23 -3.27
N MET A 201 -7.79 3.55 -2.38
CA MET A 201 -7.76 3.09 -1.00
C MET A 201 -8.62 4.04 -0.15
N GLY A 202 -9.84 3.60 0.24
CA GLY A 202 -10.87 4.46 0.86
C GLY A 202 -10.60 4.85 2.32
N GLY A 203 -9.80 4.09 3.07
CA GLY A 203 -9.53 4.37 4.49
C GLY A 203 -8.65 5.60 4.73
N VAL A 204 -7.80 5.95 3.77
CA VAL A 204 -6.84 7.07 3.80
C VAL A 204 -6.95 7.92 2.53
N GLY A 205 -7.73 7.46 1.54
CA GLY A 205 -7.88 8.11 0.24
C GLY A 205 -8.53 9.48 0.36
N SER A 206 -8.03 10.43 -0.41
CA SER A 206 -8.66 11.73 -0.54
C SER A 206 -9.96 11.63 -1.32
N ASP A 207 -10.91 12.54 -1.07
CA ASP A 207 -12.17 12.63 -1.83
C ASP A 207 -11.92 12.68 -3.35
N ALA A 208 -10.83 13.37 -3.77
CA ALA A 208 -10.44 13.44 -5.17
C ALA A 208 -9.99 12.09 -5.75
N ALA A 209 -9.28 11.25 -4.99
CA ALA A 209 -8.90 9.91 -5.44
C ALA A 209 -10.12 8.98 -5.51
N ILE A 210 -11.03 9.10 -4.55
CA ILE A 210 -12.30 8.34 -4.55
C ILE A 210 -13.14 8.70 -5.77
N GLU A 211 -13.28 10.00 -6.07
CA GLU A 211 -14.06 10.49 -7.24
C GLU A 211 -13.42 10.08 -8.58
N ALA A 212 -12.09 9.95 -8.61
CA ALA A 212 -11.32 9.58 -9.80
C ALA A 212 -11.23 8.06 -10.05
N SER A 213 -11.78 7.23 -9.18
CA SER A 213 -11.61 5.78 -9.22
C SER A 213 -12.88 5.03 -9.63
N ASP A 214 -12.70 3.87 -10.28
CA ASP A 214 -13.79 2.93 -10.61
C ASP A 214 -14.17 2.03 -9.44
N ILE A 215 -13.20 1.76 -8.56
CA ILE A 215 -13.37 0.89 -7.39
C ILE A 215 -12.77 1.59 -6.16
N VAL A 216 -13.49 1.54 -5.04
CA VAL A 216 -13.01 2.04 -3.76
C VAL A 216 -12.91 0.89 -2.77
N LEU A 217 -11.73 0.67 -2.21
CA LEU A 217 -11.52 -0.24 -1.10
C LEU A 217 -11.80 0.50 0.21
N MET A 218 -12.93 0.18 0.85
CA MET A 218 -13.42 0.91 2.03
C MET A 218 -12.53 0.78 3.27
N LYS A 219 -11.68 -0.23 3.32
CA LYS A 219 -10.67 -0.43 4.36
C LYS A 219 -9.29 -0.25 3.76
N ASP A 220 -8.35 0.24 4.56
CA ASP A 220 -6.92 0.27 4.20
C ASP A 220 -6.31 -1.15 4.29
N ASP A 221 -6.87 -2.05 3.47
CA ASP A 221 -6.53 -3.47 3.43
C ASP A 221 -6.34 -3.91 1.97
N LEU A 222 -5.10 -4.20 1.61
CA LEU A 222 -4.73 -4.66 0.28
C LEU A 222 -5.37 -6.01 -0.09
N LYS A 223 -5.81 -6.83 0.89
CA LYS A 223 -6.51 -8.11 0.63
C LYS A 223 -7.80 -7.91 -0.15
N GLY A 224 -8.37 -6.71 -0.08
CA GLY A 224 -9.50 -6.29 -0.92
C GLY A 224 -9.23 -6.43 -2.42
N LEU A 225 -7.98 -6.25 -2.88
CA LEU A 225 -7.60 -6.37 -4.30
C LEU A 225 -7.73 -7.82 -4.81
N SER A 226 -7.14 -8.77 -4.08
CA SER A 226 -7.24 -10.19 -4.44
C SER A 226 -8.67 -10.70 -4.34
N LEU A 227 -9.44 -10.22 -3.36
CA LEU A 227 -10.86 -10.53 -3.21
C LEU A 227 -11.67 -9.98 -4.39
N ALA A 228 -11.49 -8.72 -4.78
CA ALA A 228 -12.18 -8.10 -5.92
C ALA A 228 -11.92 -8.89 -7.21
N LYS A 229 -10.68 -9.28 -7.48
CA LYS A 229 -10.34 -10.11 -8.64
C LYS A 229 -11.03 -11.48 -8.61
N ARG A 230 -11.08 -12.14 -7.44
CA ARG A 230 -11.79 -13.43 -7.29
C ARG A 230 -13.30 -13.28 -7.53
N ILE A 231 -13.90 -12.22 -7.03
CA ILE A 231 -15.32 -11.91 -7.25
C ILE A 231 -15.58 -11.69 -8.74
N ALA A 232 -14.76 -10.85 -9.41
CA ALA A 232 -14.87 -10.57 -10.83
C ALA A 232 -14.77 -11.84 -11.69
N ALA A 233 -13.76 -12.69 -11.43
CA ALA A 233 -13.57 -13.94 -12.15
C ALA A 233 -14.77 -14.88 -11.97
N LYS A 234 -15.30 -15.02 -10.76
CA LYS A 234 -16.46 -15.84 -10.49
C LYS A 234 -17.73 -15.28 -11.14
N THR A 235 -17.91 -13.96 -11.10
CA THR A 235 -19.05 -13.29 -11.75
C THR A 235 -19.03 -13.58 -13.25
N MET A 236 -17.88 -13.41 -13.91
CA MET A 236 -17.74 -13.72 -15.34
C MET A 236 -18.04 -15.18 -15.65
N ALA A 237 -17.56 -16.13 -14.81
CA ALA A 237 -17.86 -17.55 -15.00
C ALA A 237 -19.37 -17.82 -14.90
N VAL A 238 -20.07 -17.23 -13.94
CA VAL A 238 -21.53 -17.38 -13.78
C VAL A 238 -22.29 -16.72 -14.95
N VAL A 239 -21.85 -15.55 -15.41
CA VAL A 239 -22.43 -14.87 -16.58
C VAL A 239 -22.29 -15.78 -17.83
N MET A 240 -21.11 -16.32 -18.07
CA MET A 240 -20.89 -17.23 -19.22
C MET A 240 -21.74 -18.51 -19.11
N GLN A 241 -21.86 -19.10 -17.90
CA GLN A 241 -22.74 -20.23 -17.66
C GLN A 241 -24.19 -19.91 -18.02
N ASN A 242 -24.70 -18.76 -17.59
CA ASN A 242 -26.06 -18.33 -17.85
C ASN A 242 -26.29 -18.09 -19.37
N ILE A 243 -25.34 -17.44 -20.05
CA ILE A 243 -25.43 -17.21 -21.51
C ILE A 243 -25.48 -18.55 -22.27
N VAL A 244 -24.50 -19.41 -22.00
CA VAL A 244 -24.41 -20.71 -22.69
C VAL A 244 -25.66 -21.57 -22.42
N PHE A 245 -26.10 -21.64 -21.17
CA PHE A 245 -27.30 -22.35 -20.77
C PHE A 245 -28.55 -21.82 -21.47
N SER A 246 -28.76 -20.51 -21.48
CA SER A 246 -29.93 -19.87 -22.13
C SER A 246 -29.93 -20.12 -23.63
N LEU A 247 -28.81 -19.97 -24.29
CA LEU A 247 -28.70 -20.21 -25.73
C LEU A 247 -28.92 -21.70 -26.09
N ALA A 248 -28.37 -22.62 -25.29
CA ALA A 248 -28.55 -24.05 -25.49
C ALA A 248 -30.01 -24.45 -25.35
N VAL A 249 -30.72 -24.00 -24.30
CA VAL A 249 -32.14 -24.31 -24.13
C VAL A 249 -32.97 -23.72 -25.27
N LYS A 250 -32.72 -22.48 -25.68
CA LYS A 250 -33.42 -21.88 -26.85
C LYS A 250 -33.17 -22.63 -28.13
N ALA A 251 -31.93 -23.06 -28.40
CA ALA A 251 -31.61 -23.85 -29.59
C ALA A 251 -32.34 -25.20 -29.60
N VAL A 252 -32.40 -25.88 -28.45
CA VAL A 252 -33.12 -27.16 -28.32
C VAL A 252 -34.61 -26.94 -28.56
N ILE A 253 -35.25 -25.94 -27.96
CA ILE A 253 -36.67 -25.63 -28.17
C ILE A 253 -36.94 -25.32 -29.63
N LEU A 254 -36.07 -24.54 -30.30
CA LEU A 254 -36.21 -24.22 -31.72
C LEU A 254 -36.18 -25.47 -32.60
N VAL A 255 -35.23 -26.38 -32.36
CA VAL A 255 -35.14 -27.65 -33.08
C VAL A 255 -36.38 -28.51 -32.87
N LEU A 256 -36.82 -28.68 -31.62
CA LEU A 256 -38.03 -29.43 -31.30
C LEU A 256 -39.28 -28.79 -31.95
N SER A 257 -39.33 -27.48 -32.03
CA SER A 257 -40.41 -26.73 -32.70
C SER A 257 -40.44 -27.02 -34.20
N ALA A 258 -39.28 -27.10 -34.83
CA ALA A 258 -39.19 -27.43 -36.26
C ALA A 258 -39.74 -28.84 -36.58
N PHE A 259 -39.68 -29.75 -35.62
CA PHE A 259 -40.28 -31.09 -35.70
C PHE A 259 -41.75 -31.17 -35.27
N GLY A 260 -42.35 -30.03 -34.87
CA GLY A 260 -43.73 -29.97 -34.42
C GLY A 260 -44.02 -30.59 -33.06
N ILE A 261 -42.96 -30.82 -32.24
CA ILE A 261 -43.07 -31.49 -30.93
C ILE A 261 -43.39 -30.49 -29.81
N THR A 262 -43.19 -29.18 -30.03
CA THR A 262 -43.37 -28.14 -29.00
C THR A 262 -44.78 -27.56 -28.99
N ASN A 263 -45.17 -27.06 -27.80
CA ASN A 263 -46.36 -26.27 -27.60
C ASN A 263 -45.98 -24.91 -26.95
N MET A 264 -46.98 -24.04 -26.73
CA MET A 264 -46.80 -22.71 -26.16
C MET A 264 -46.05 -22.74 -24.79
N TRP A 265 -46.24 -23.79 -24.00
CA TRP A 265 -45.58 -23.90 -22.67
C TRP A 265 -44.07 -24.06 -22.76
N PHE A 266 -43.56 -24.75 -23.82
CA PHE A 266 -42.11 -24.82 -24.05
C PHE A 266 -41.50 -23.46 -24.37
N ALA A 267 -42.20 -22.60 -25.10
CA ALA A 267 -41.75 -21.25 -25.41
C ALA A 267 -41.73 -20.40 -24.15
N VAL A 268 -42.80 -20.45 -23.32
CA VAL A 268 -42.86 -19.74 -22.04
C VAL A 268 -41.77 -20.20 -21.08
N PHE A 269 -41.52 -21.51 -20.97
CA PHE A 269 -40.43 -22.03 -20.13
C PHE A 269 -39.07 -21.58 -20.66
N GLY A 270 -38.84 -21.58 -21.97
CA GLY A 270 -37.59 -21.16 -22.61
C GLY A 270 -37.24 -19.69 -22.37
N ASP A 271 -38.25 -18.84 -22.19
CA ASP A 271 -38.03 -17.42 -21.91
C ASP A 271 -38.03 -17.12 -20.39
N VAL A 272 -39.12 -17.40 -19.71
CA VAL A 272 -39.32 -17.02 -18.31
C VAL A 272 -38.61 -18.00 -17.36
N GLY A 273 -38.77 -19.29 -17.57
CA GLY A 273 -38.17 -20.34 -16.74
C GLY A 273 -36.64 -20.28 -16.74
N VAL A 274 -36.05 -20.12 -17.91
CA VAL A 274 -34.58 -19.98 -18.04
C VAL A 274 -34.09 -18.70 -17.39
N ALA A 275 -34.80 -17.57 -17.50
CA ALA A 275 -34.43 -16.33 -16.85
C ALA A 275 -34.44 -16.49 -15.32
N VAL A 276 -35.44 -17.14 -14.73
CA VAL A 276 -35.53 -17.41 -13.30
C VAL A 276 -34.34 -18.28 -12.84
N LEU A 277 -34.02 -19.33 -13.58
CA LEU A 277 -32.87 -20.19 -13.26
C LEU A 277 -31.54 -19.43 -13.35
N ALA A 278 -31.39 -18.55 -14.34
CA ALA A 278 -30.21 -17.69 -14.47
C ALA A 278 -30.05 -16.73 -13.29
N ILE A 279 -31.15 -16.14 -12.78
CA ILE A 279 -31.16 -15.29 -11.58
C ILE A 279 -30.74 -16.10 -10.35
N LEU A 280 -31.30 -17.28 -10.15
CA LEU A 280 -30.95 -18.16 -9.04
C LEU A 280 -29.48 -18.57 -9.08
N ASN A 281 -28.95 -18.84 -10.26
CA ASN A 281 -27.52 -19.10 -10.44
C ASN A 281 -26.67 -17.87 -10.12
N ALA A 282 -27.07 -16.68 -10.52
CA ALA A 282 -26.37 -15.42 -10.23
C ALA A 282 -26.30 -15.12 -8.73
N MET A 283 -27.33 -15.45 -7.96
CA MET A 283 -27.34 -15.25 -6.49
C MET A 283 -26.23 -16.04 -5.76
N ARG A 284 -25.68 -17.11 -6.36
CA ARG A 284 -24.57 -17.89 -5.83
C ARG A 284 -23.26 -17.08 -5.72
N VAL A 285 -23.11 -16.01 -6.50
CA VAL A 285 -21.94 -15.14 -6.41
C VAL A 285 -21.95 -14.44 -5.06
N ASN A 286 -23.10 -13.86 -4.67
CA ASN A 286 -23.23 -13.09 -3.43
C ASN A 286 -23.19 -13.98 -2.17
N ALA A 287 -23.74 -15.20 -2.25
CA ALA A 287 -23.83 -16.09 -1.08
C ALA A 287 -22.46 -16.52 -0.50
N LYS A 288 -21.41 -16.57 -1.34
CA LYS A 288 -20.07 -17.02 -0.93
C LYS A 288 -19.23 -15.92 -0.28
N TYR A 289 -19.56 -14.64 -0.48
CA TYR A 289 -18.77 -13.48 -0.04
C TYR A 289 -19.48 -12.64 1.03
N LYS A 290 -20.60 -13.13 1.60
CA LYS A 290 -21.20 -12.59 2.81
C LYS A 290 -20.43 -13.14 4.01
N GLY A 291 -19.37 -12.44 4.42
CA GLY A 291 -18.60 -12.69 5.62
C GLY A 291 -18.10 -11.38 6.18
#